data_3b99f9f9a41c5f3fbf4460a445b57248
#
_entry.id   3b99f9f9a41c5f3fbf4460a445b57248
#
_cell.length_a   1.000
_cell.length_b   1.000
_cell.length_c   1.000
_cell.angle_alpha   90.00
_cell.angle_beta   90.00
_cell.angle_gamma   90.00
#
_symmetry.space_group_name_H-M   'P 1'
#
loop_
_entity.id
_entity.type
_entity.pdbx_description
1 polymer ?
#
loop_
_entity_poly.entity_id
_entity_poly.type
_entity_poly.pdbx_seq_one_letter_code
_entity_poly.pdbx_strand_id
1 'polypeptide(L)'
;GAVYCASKHAVHAISQSMRADLLSAGIKVTEIRPGMVETEFSEVRFHGDKERADAVYAGVEPLTGADIAEAIAWAAQLPAHMNVNEIVLMPSQQAGAYYTYRKTK
;
A
#
# COMPACT_ATOMS: atom_id res chain seq x y z
N GLY A 1 9.77 12.59 0.68
CA GLY A 1 9.86 13.83 1.41
C GLY A 1 8.79 14.03 2.47
N ALA A 2 8.89 15.15 3.14
CA ALA A 2 7.99 15.50 4.25
C ALA A 2 6.53 15.59 3.82
N VAL A 3 6.26 16.16 2.63
CA VAL A 3 4.90 16.31 2.11
C VAL A 3 4.29 14.93 1.83
N TYR A 4 5.05 14.03 1.25
CA TYR A 4 4.60 12.66 0.99
C TYR A 4 4.27 11.94 2.31
N CYS A 5 5.15 11.99 3.29
CA CYS A 5 4.91 11.39 4.60
C CYS A 5 3.68 11.99 5.28
N ALA A 6 3.53 13.30 5.24
CA ALA A 6 2.38 13.99 5.81
C ALA A 6 1.08 13.54 5.14
N SER A 7 1.06 13.41 3.80
CA SER A 7 -0.13 12.97 3.08
C SER A 7 -0.51 11.52 3.42
N LYS A 8 0.47 10.63 3.60
CA LYS A 8 0.21 9.25 3.99
C LYS A 8 -0.32 9.15 5.42
N HIS A 9 0.22 9.92 6.35
CA HIS A 9 -0.30 9.98 7.71
C HIS A 9 -1.71 10.57 7.75
N ALA A 10 -1.98 11.58 6.91
CA ALA A 10 -3.31 12.17 6.81
C ALA A 10 -4.34 11.15 6.33
N VAL A 11 -4.01 10.34 5.32
CA VAL A 11 -4.90 9.27 4.82
C VAL A 11 -5.22 8.28 5.93
N HIS A 12 -4.21 7.88 6.71
CA HIS A 12 -4.40 6.96 7.83
C HIS A 12 -5.34 7.56 8.88
N ALA A 13 -5.12 8.81 9.26
CA ALA A 13 -5.97 9.52 10.24
C ALA A 13 -7.41 9.69 9.72
N ILE A 14 -7.56 10.02 8.45
CA ILE A 14 -8.89 10.15 7.80
C ILE A 14 -9.61 8.81 7.82
N SER A 15 -8.93 7.72 7.48
CA SER A 15 -9.52 6.37 7.52
C SER A 15 -10.03 6.01 8.90
N GLN A 16 -9.26 6.30 9.93
CA GLN A 16 -9.66 6.06 11.32
C GLN A 16 -10.87 6.89 11.71
N SER A 17 -10.88 8.17 11.36
CA SER A 17 -12.01 9.08 11.66
C SER A 17 -13.27 8.68 10.91
N MET A 18 -13.16 8.32 9.63
CA MET A 18 -14.29 7.85 8.83
C MET A 18 -14.88 6.57 9.42
N ARG A 19 -14.04 5.66 9.88
CA ARG A 19 -14.49 4.41 10.46
C ARG A 19 -15.34 4.67 11.70
N ALA A 20 -14.95 5.62 12.53
CA ALA A 20 -15.71 6.02 13.72
C ALA A 20 -17.00 6.75 13.33
N ASP A 21 -16.92 7.70 12.42
CA ASP A 21 -18.05 8.54 12.02
C ASP A 21 -19.15 7.74 11.30
N LEU A 22 -18.75 6.74 10.53
CA LEU A 22 -19.67 5.93 9.69
C LEU A 22 -20.12 4.64 10.38
N LEU A 23 -19.70 4.42 11.60
CA LEU A 23 -19.99 3.18 12.33
C LEU A 23 -21.50 2.92 12.45
N SER A 24 -22.27 3.92 12.84
CA SER A 24 -23.72 3.79 12.99
C SER A 24 -24.45 3.59 11.67
N ALA A 25 -23.84 4.00 10.57
CA ALA A 25 -24.40 3.80 9.23
C ALA A 25 -24.12 2.41 8.66
N GLY A 26 -23.31 1.59 9.34
CA GLY A 26 -22.94 0.25 8.88
C GLY A 26 -22.00 0.25 7.68
N ILE A 27 -21.28 1.34 7.47
CA ILE A 27 -20.34 1.45 6.33
C ILE A 27 -18.97 0.96 6.79
N LYS A 28 -18.41 0.05 5.98
CA LYS A 28 -17.08 -0.50 6.23
C LYS A 28 -16.01 0.41 5.65
N VAL A 29 -14.91 0.56 6.39
CA VAL A 29 -13.73 1.32 5.93
C VAL A 29 -12.50 0.45 6.11
N THR A 30 -11.81 0.19 5.01
CA THR A 30 -10.57 -0.61 4.98
C THR A 30 -9.46 0.22 4.36
N GLU A 31 -8.33 0.30 5.04
CA GLU A 31 -7.14 0.96 4.52
C GLU A 31 -6.15 -0.10 4.01
N ILE A 32 -5.68 0.08 2.78
CA ILE A 32 -4.64 -0.78 2.21
C ILE A 32 -3.31 -0.02 2.27
N ARG A 33 -2.31 -0.65 2.87
CA ARG A 33 -0.97 -0.06 3.06
C ARG A 33 0.08 -0.98 2.43
N PRO A 34 0.32 -0.85 1.12
CA PRO A 34 1.29 -1.71 0.45
C PRO A 34 2.72 -1.21 0.63
N GLY A 35 3.67 -2.14 0.63
CA GLY A 35 5.08 -1.83 0.49
C GLY A 35 5.45 -1.54 -0.96
N MET A 36 6.53 -2.14 -1.46
CA MET A 36 6.96 -1.93 -2.84
C MET A 36 5.97 -2.55 -3.83
N VAL A 37 5.34 -1.72 -4.64
CA VAL A 37 4.44 -2.14 -5.72
C VAL A 37 4.99 -1.61 -7.03
N GLU A 38 5.18 -2.48 -8.00
CA GLU A 38 5.61 -2.08 -9.33
C GLU A 38 4.45 -1.45 -10.09
N THR A 39 4.48 -0.14 -10.20
CA THR A 39 3.49 0.67 -10.90
C THR A 39 4.21 1.79 -11.66
N GLU A 40 3.47 2.59 -12.40
CA GLU A 40 4.01 3.76 -13.08
C GLU A 40 4.43 4.89 -12.13
N PHE A 41 4.11 4.79 -10.85
CA PHE A 41 4.41 5.85 -9.88
C PHE A 41 5.89 6.21 -9.83
N SER A 42 6.77 5.21 -9.84
CA SER A 42 8.22 5.47 -9.80
C SER A 42 8.71 6.20 -11.06
N GLU A 43 8.18 5.84 -12.23
CA GLU A 43 8.51 6.54 -13.47
C GLU A 43 8.05 8.00 -13.43
N VAL A 44 6.84 8.24 -12.97
CA VAL A 44 6.29 9.60 -12.81
C VAL A 44 7.10 10.40 -11.80
N ARG A 45 7.44 9.78 -10.64
CA ARG A 45 8.24 10.40 -9.58
C ARG A 45 9.61 10.86 -10.08
N PHE A 46 10.23 10.12 -10.99
CA PHE A 46 11.55 10.43 -11.54
C PHE A 46 11.48 11.08 -12.93
N HIS A 47 10.35 11.69 -13.24
CA HIS A 47 10.14 12.44 -14.50
C HIS A 47 10.44 11.61 -15.75
N GLY A 48 10.03 10.35 -15.75
CA GLY A 48 10.21 9.45 -16.88
C GLY A 48 11.58 8.79 -16.95
N ASP A 49 12.45 8.97 -15.97
CA ASP A 49 13.73 8.28 -15.89
C ASP A 49 13.50 6.83 -15.48
N LYS A 50 13.37 5.97 -16.48
CA LYS A 50 13.10 4.55 -16.29
C LYS A 50 14.21 3.83 -15.54
N GLU A 51 15.46 4.21 -15.78
CA GLU A 51 16.62 3.61 -15.10
C GLU A 51 16.55 3.84 -13.60
N ARG A 52 16.23 5.05 -13.17
CA ARG A 52 16.06 5.37 -11.76
C ARG A 52 14.83 4.68 -11.17
N ALA A 53 13.75 4.61 -11.92
CA ALA A 53 12.55 3.92 -11.51
C ALA A 53 12.81 2.43 -11.30
N ASP A 54 13.50 1.79 -12.25
CA ASP A 54 13.83 0.36 -12.16
C ASP A 54 14.79 0.06 -11.01
N ALA A 55 15.68 1.00 -10.68
CA ALA A 55 16.62 0.84 -9.56
C ALA A 55 15.92 0.66 -8.20
N VAL A 56 14.72 1.20 -8.04
CA VAL A 56 13.93 1.04 -6.83
C VAL A 56 13.63 -0.44 -6.55
N TYR A 57 13.44 -1.22 -7.61
CA TYR A 57 13.08 -2.64 -7.51
C TYR A 57 14.26 -3.60 -7.67
N ALA A 58 15.49 -3.08 -7.75
CA ALA A 58 16.67 -3.91 -7.99
C ALA A 58 16.83 -4.98 -6.91
N GLY A 59 16.91 -6.26 -7.34
CA GLY A 59 17.09 -7.40 -6.43
C GLY A 59 15.87 -7.76 -5.58
N VAL A 60 14.72 -7.17 -5.85
CA VAL A 60 13.46 -7.42 -5.14
C VAL A 60 12.38 -7.77 -6.13
N GLU A 61 11.55 -8.76 -5.79
CA GLU A 61 10.31 -9.01 -6.51
C GLU A 61 9.20 -8.18 -5.85
N PRO A 62 8.81 -7.04 -6.44
CA PRO A 62 7.81 -6.18 -5.84
C PRO A 62 6.41 -6.78 -5.97
N LEU A 63 5.46 -6.24 -5.19
CA LEU A 63 4.05 -6.52 -5.41
C LEU A 63 3.62 -5.92 -6.75
N THR A 64 2.53 -6.43 -7.29
CA THR A 64 1.92 -5.89 -8.50
C THR A 64 0.55 -5.28 -8.16
N GLY A 65 0.01 -4.49 -9.09
CA GLY A 65 -1.36 -4.00 -8.96
C GLY A 65 -2.37 -5.13 -8.80
N ALA A 66 -2.15 -6.27 -9.47
CA ALA A 66 -3.00 -7.44 -9.34
C ALA A 66 -2.98 -8.03 -7.94
N ASP A 67 -1.82 -8.04 -7.27
CA ASP A 67 -1.71 -8.50 -5.88
C ASP A 67 -2.55 -7.63 -4.95
N ILE A 68 -2.48 -6.32 -5.13
CA ILE A 68 -3.26 -5.38 -4.32
C ILE A 68 -4.76 -5.55 -4.60
N ALA A 69 -5.14 -5.71 -5.86
CA ALA A 69 -6.54 -5.93 -6.25
C ALA A 69 -7.11 -7.19 -5.62
N GLU A 70 -6.32 -8.25 -5.52
CA GLU A 70 -6.72 -9.50 -4.86
C GLU A 70 -7.05 -9.28 -3.38
N ALA A 71 -6.22 -8.53 -2.68
CA ALA A 71 -6.44 -8.19 -1.28
C ALA A 71 -7.71 -7.35 -1.10
N ILE A 72 -7.94 -6.37 -1.97
CA ILE A 72 -9.13 -5.52 -1.96
C ILE A 72 -10.38 -6.38 -2.19
N ALA A 73 -10.35 -7.25 -3.17
CA ALA A 73 -11.47 -8.13 -3.48
C ALA A 73 -11.82 -9.04 -2.30
N TRP A 74 -10.79 -9.60 -1.64
CA TRP A 74 -10.98 -10.42 -0.45
C TRP A 74 -11.68 -9.64 0.65
N ALA A 75 -11.20 -8.44 0.97
CA ALA A 75 -11.79 -7.61 2.02
C ALA A 75 -13.24 -7.23 1.70
N ALA A 76 -13.54 -6.96 0.42
CA ALA A 76 -14.88 -6.57 -0.02
C ALA A 76 -15.89 -7.71 0.07
N GLN A 77 -15.44 -8.96 0.08
CA GLN A 77 -16.30 -10.16 0.10
C GLN A 77 -16.55 -10.69 1.52
N LEU A 78 -16.02 -10.06 2.54
CA LEU A 78 -16.20 -10.50 3.91
C LEU A 78 -17.64 -10.32 4.40
N PRO A 79 -18.07 -11.13 5.39
CA PRO A 79 -19.43 -10.99 5.95
C PRO A 79 -19.72 -9.56 6.46
N ALA A 80 -20.98 -9.18 6.43
CA ALA A 80 -21.40 -7.82 6.77
C ALA A 80 -20.96 -7.35 8.17
N HIS A 81 -20.84 -8.27 9.13
CA HIS A 81 -20.46 -7.94 10.52
C HIS A 81 -18.94 -7.82 10.72
N MET A 82 -18.16 -8.07 9.68
CA MET A 82 -16.69 -8.13 9.77
C MET A 82 -16.06 -7.00 8.97
N ASN A 83 -15.29 -6.14 9.63
CA ASN A 83 -14.51 -5.09 9.00
C ASN A 83 -13.03 -5.34 9.21
N VAL A 84 -12.26 -5.39 8.12
CA VAL A 84 -10.81 -5.38 8.20
C VAL A 84 -10.36 -3.92 8.18
N ASN A 85 -9.82 -3.45 9.28
CA ASN A 85 -9.44 -2.05 9.41
C ASN A 85 -8.24 -1.68 8.55
N GLU A 86 -7.22 -2.52 8.57
CA GLU A 86 -5.98 -2.28 7.83
C GLU A 86 -5.46 -3.57 7.25
N ILE A 87 -4.91 -3.47 6.03
CA ILE A 87 -4.17 -4.56 5.40
C ILE A 87 -2.81 -4.00 5.02
N VAL A 88 -1.75 -4.50 5.66
CA VAL A 88 -0.38 -4.16 5.33
C VAL A 88 0.19 -5.28 4.48
N LEU A 89 0.53 -4.98 3.23
CA LEU A 89 1.05 -5.95 2.27
C LEU A 89 2.49 -5.59 1.93
N MET A 90 3.39 -6.53 2.12
CA MET A 90 4.80 -6.35 1.80
C MET A 90 5.27 -7.44 0.85
N PRO A 91 6.18 -7.14 -0.09
CA PRO A 91 6.95 -8.20 -0.72
C PRO A 91 7.61 -9.05 0.37
N SER A 92 7.79 -10.33 0.13
CA SER A 92 8.41 -11.21 1.13
C SER A 92 9.83 -10.77 1.51
N GLN A 93 10.48 -9.98 0.66
CA GLN A 93 11.83 -9.45 0.87
C GLN A 93 11.86 -8.11 1.61
N GLN A 94 10.70 -7.55 1.94
CA GLN A 94 10.59 -6.26 2.62
C GLN A 94 9.89 -6.43 3.96
N ALA A 95 10.55 -6.02 5.05
CA ALA A 95 9.93 -6.06 6.38
C ALA A 95 9.25 -4.76 6.76
N GLY A 96 9.69 -3.65 6.18
CA GLY A 96 9.14 -2.31 6.44
C GLY A 96 9.81 -1.28 5.54
N ALA A 97 9.58 -0.01 5.82
CA ALA A 97 10.08 1.08 4.98
C ALA A 97 11.61 1.08 4.83
N TYR A 98 12.32 0.61 5.85
CA TYR A 98 13.79 0.69 5.90
C TYR A 98 14.48 -0.67 5.87
N TYR A 99 13.74 -1.77 5.78
CA TYR A 99 14.30 -3.12 5.88
C TYR A 99 13.89 -3.94 4.66
N THR A 100 14.80 -3.98 3.69
CA THR A 100 14.59 -4.72 2.44
C THR A 100 15.81 -5.58 2.15
N TYR A 101 15.58 -6.87 1.88
CA TYR A 101 16.62 -7.78 1.44
C TYR A 101 16.69 -7.78 -0.08
N ARG A 102 17.82 -7.34 -0.64
CA ARG A 102 18.03 -7.32 -2.10
C ARG A 102 18.97 -8.45 -2.49
N LYS A 103 18.50 -9.30 -3.39
CA LYS A 103 19.36 -10.36 -3.92
C LYS A 103 20.41 -9.75 -4.83
N THR A 104 21.66 -10.12 -4.59
CA THR A 104 22.75 -9.82 -5.53
C THR A 104 22.84 -10.92 -6.56
N LYS A 105 23.29 -10.56 -7.79
CA LYS A 105 23.52 -11.56 -8.85
C LYS A 105 24.71 -12.43 -8.53
#